data_93efbab853908608488649fd0f1d9170
#
_entry.id   93efbab853908608488649fd0f1d9170
#
_cell.length_a   1.000
_cell.length_b   1.000
_cell.length_c   1.000
_cell.angle_alpha   90.00
_cell.angle_beta   90.00
_cell.angle_gamma   90.00
#
_symmetry.space_group_name_H-M   'P 1'
#
loop_
_entity.id
_entity.type
_entity.pdbx_description
1 polymer ?
#
loop_
_entity_poly.entity_id
_entity_poly.type
_entity_poly.pdbx_seq_one_letter_code
_entity_poly.pdbx_strand_id
1 'polypeptide(L)'
;MVQENMDDEYLALIRKNLDVCSKYCPKFGQGGKKGLSLDDFKQLYDSDPFYHWFGLSSPAFYSAHKVAGGITSVYRQIGIGMESVFRKILQDHLGQTEEECSWSYEIPGHAGSKTRKLSLDGRILPDCVQSKKRKRIILNWIQEAKTIVGGSLELLGVVFECRQGYKSKDSKRQNADIANVSSAYKHQYLPCVVTFSQQIDLDLIQRYRKANWLVLTGSLNGLLHESTYAFIKEVIGYDLAGFFERNQNVLRDDVDKIIHRLLD
;
A
#
# COMPACT_ATOMS: atom_id res chain seq x y z
N MET A 1 -14.52 -16.09 18.75
CA MET A 1 -14.00 -17.28 17.98
C MET A 1 -13.84 -16.99 16.49
N VAL A 2 -14.90 -16.74 15.65
CA VAL A 2 -14.69 -16.52 14.19
C VAL A 2 -13.92 -15.22 13.92
N GLN A 3 -14.26 -14.12 14.59
CA GLN A 3 -13.59 -12.84 14.40
C GLN A 3 -12.16 -12.83 14.94
N GLU A 4 -11.90 -13.46 16.07
CA GLU A 4 -10.56 -13.61 16.64
C GLU A 4 -9.64 -14.39 15.69
N ASN A 5 -10.12 -15.47 15.08
CA ASN A 5 -9.32 -16.24 14.11
C ASN A 5 -8.98 -15.41 12.86
N MET A 6 -9.90 -14.54 12.39
CA MET A 6 -9.64 -13.64 11.25
C MET A 6 -8.65 -12.53 11.64
N ASP A 7 -8.78 -11.97 12.84
CA ASP A 7 -7.84 -10.98 13.35
C ASP A 7 -6.41 -11.55 13.42
N ASP A 8 -6.25 -12.81 13.87
CA ASP A 8 -4.97 -13.50 13.93
C ASP A 8 -4.35 -13.70 12.53
N GLU A 9 -5.17 -14.06 11.53
CA GLU A 9 -4.70 -14.20 10.15
C GLU A 9 -4.24 -12.84 9.58
N TYR A 10 -5.00 -11.78 9.79
CA TYR A 10 -4.65 -10.43 9.31
C TYR A 10 -3.41 -9.88 10.02
N LEU A 11 -3.29 -10.12 11.33
CA LEU A 11 -2.11 -9.78 12.10
C LEU A 11 -0.87 -10.51 11.59
N ALA A 12 -1.00 -11.80 11.29
CA ALA A 12 0.08 -12.62 10.75
C ALA A 12 0.58 -12.09 9.38
N LEU A 13 -0.34 -11.59 8.51
CA LEU A 13 0.03 -10.98 7.23
C LEU A 13 0.86 -9.70 7.43
N ILE A 14 0.51 -8.86 8.40
CA ILE A 14 1.29 -7.64 8.71
C ILE A 14 2.66 -8.03 9.27
N ARG A 15 2.70 -8.92 10.27
CA ARG A 15 3.91 -9.34 10.98
C ARG A 15 4.91 -10.03 10.05
N LYS A 16 4.44 -10.90 9.15
CA LYS A 16 5.28 -11.54 8.13
C LYS A 16 6.05 -10.51 7.30
N ASN A 17 5.43 -9.40 6.96
CA ASN A 17 6.08 -8.33 6.20
C ASN A 17 7.04 -7.51 7.10
N LEU A 18 6.64 -7.20 8.33
CA LEU A 18 7.51 -6.49 9.28
C LEU A 18 8.78 -7.29 9.61
N ASP A 19 8.71 -8.61 9.67
CA ASP A 19 9.86 -9.47 9.95
C ASP A 19 11.00 -9.30 8.93
N VAL A 20 10.70 -8.86 7.70
CA VAL A 20 11.74 -8.51 6.70
C VAL A 20 12.64 -7.40 7.20
N CYS A 21 12.10 -6.45 7.98
CA CYS A 21 12.85 -5.33 8.52
C CYS A 21 13.84 -5.74 9.62
N SER A 22 13.57 -6.85 10.31
CA SER A 22 14.48 -7.36 11.36
C SER A 22 15.86 -7.76 10.84
N LYS A 23 15.96 -8.04 9.53
CA LYS A 23 17.19 -8.44 8.82
C LYS A 23 17.73 -7.32 7.93
N TYR A 24 17.26 -6.09 8.15
CA TYR A 24 17.69 -4.97 7.31
C TYR A 24 19.18 -4.71 7.46
N CYS A 25 19.88 -4.64 6.34
CA CYS A 25 21.26 -4.23 6.22
C CYS A 25 21.35 -3.13 5.15
N PRO A 26 22.04 -1.99 5.43
CA PRO A 26 22.08 -0.88 4.51
C PRO A 26 22.81 -1.25 3.21
N LYS A 27 22.30 -0.76 2.08
CA LYS A 27 22.89 -0.95 0.76
C LYS A 27 23.49 0.36 0.30
N PHE A 28 24.73 0.27 -0.13
CA PHE A 28 25.46 1.40 -0.69
C PHE A 28 25.80 1.09 -2.16
N GLY A 29 25.66 2.03 -3.03
CA GLY A 29 25.84 1.98 -4.49
C GLY A 29 26.41 0.70 -5.11
N GLN A 30 27.67 0.38 -4.85
CA GLN A 30 28.35 -0.81 -5.36
C GLN A 30 28.11 -2.09 -4.56
N GLY A 31 27.42 -2.00 -3.42
CA GLY A 31 27.20 -3.15 -2.51
C GLY A 31 26.29 -4.27 -3.03
N GLY A 32 25.85 -4.18 -4.27
CA GLY A 32 25.04 -5.21 -4.90
C GLY A 32 23.68 -5.43 -4.20
N LYS A 33 23.19 -6.69 -4.21
CA LYS A 33 21.90 -7.07 -3.57
C LYS A 33 22.02 -7.27 -2.06
N LYS A 34 23.22 -7.58 -1.55
CA LYS A 34 23.50 -7.75 -0.12
C LYS A 34 23.83 -6.39 0.49
N GLY A 35 23.39 -6.15 1.72
CA GLY A 35 23.85 -5.00 2.48
C GLY A 35 25.33 -5.12 2.84
N LEU A 36 25.96 -4.00 3.22
CA LEU A 36 27.33 -3.97 3.67
C LEU A 36 27.42 -3.94 5.19
N SER A 37 28.40 -4.67 5.75
CA SER A 37 28.82 -4.49 7.13
C SER A 37 29.48 -3.12 7.33
N LEU A 38 29.72 -2.71 8.57
CA LEU A 38 30.45 -1.47 8.85
C LEU A 38 31.86 -1.49 8.24
N ASP A 39 32.54 -2.64 8.30
CA ASP A 39 33.92 -2.75 7.79
C ASP A 39 33.94 -2.72 6.26
N ASP A 40 33.05 -3.44 5.58
CA ASP A 40 32.91 -3.38 4.13
C ASP A 40 32.54 -1.97 3.64
N PHE A 41 31.66 -1.29 4.39
CA PHE A 41 31.29 0.09 4.12
C PHE A 41 32.47 1.05 4.24
N LYS A 42 33.26 0.94 5.32
CA LYS A 42 34.46 1.75 5.50
C LYS A 42 35.44 1.54 4.35
N GLN A 43 35.73 0.27 4.01
CA GLN A 43 36.63 -0.04 2.90
C GLN A 43 36.18 0.58 1.59
N LEU A 44 34.85 0.49 1.29
CA LEU A 44 34.25 1.07 0.08
C LEU A 44 34.40 2.60 0.05
N TYR A 45 34.07 3.27 1.15
CA TYR A 45 34.03 4.74 1.20
C TYR A 45 35.44 5.38 1.37
N ASP A 46 36.34 4.70 2.06
CA ASP A 46 37.73 5.16 2.18
C ASP A 46 38.49 5.02 0.86
N SER A 47 38.11 4.06 0.01
CA SER A 47 38.70 3.89 -1.32
C SER A 47 38.22 4.93 -2.35
N ASP A 48 37.14 5.64 -2.06
CA ASP A 48 36.62 6.72 -2.90
C ASP A 48 37.14 8.07 -2.40
N PRO A 49 38.04 8.75 -3.14
CA PRO A 49 38.66 10.03 -2.70
C PRO A 49 37.59 11.10 -2.42
N PHE A 50 36.50 11.13 -3.20
CA PHE A 50 35.45 12.13 -3.04
C PHE A 50 34.73 11.97 -1.70
N TYR A 51 34.28 10.75 -1.37
CA TYR A 51 33.59 10.48 -0.11
C TYR A 51 34.53 10.55 1.09
N HIS A 52 35.79 10.15 0.91
CA HIS A 52 36.81 10.30 1.93
C HIS A 52 37.05 11.79 2.33
N TRP A 53 37.14 12.70 1.36
CA TRP A 53 37.29 14.15 1.64
C TRP A 53 36.13 14.76 2.42
N PHE A 54 34.92 14.23 2.27
CA PHE A 54 33.76 14.65 3.06
C PHE A 54 33.63 13.91 4.41
N GLY A 55 34.54 12.98 4.73
CA GLY A 55 34.49 12.20 5.97
C GLY A 55 33.32 11.26 6.07
N LEU A 56 32.76 10.79 4.92
CA LEU A 56 31.55 9.97 4.87
C LEU A 56 31.80 8.49 5.19
N SER A 57 33.02 8.06 5.46
CA SER A 57 33.40 6.70 5.88
C SER A 57 33.23 6.45 7.40
N SER A 58 32.69 7.41 8.14
CA SER A 58 32.60 7.32 9.61
C SER A 58 31.52 6.29 10.06
N PRO A 59 31.73 5.63 11.23
CA PRO A 59 30.72 4.78 11.85
C PRO A 59 29.39 5.50 12.09
N ALA A 60 29.43 6.78 12.45
CA ALA A 60 28.24 7.59 12.66
C ALA A 60 27.43 7.76 11.37
N PHE A 61 28.09 7.96 10.23
CA PHE A 61 27.41 8.03 8.94
C PHE A 61 26.77 6.68 8.56
N TYR A 62 27.48 5.57 8.78
CA TYR A 62 26.93 4.24 8.57
C TYR A 62 25.66 4.00 9.41
N SER A 63 25.70 4.31 10.72
CA SER A 63 24.56 4.16 11.61
C SER A 63 23.39 5.04 11.19
N ALA A 64 23.63 6.29 10.84
CA ALA A 64 22.59 7.20 10.35
C ALA A 64 21.93 6.67 9.06
N HIS A 65 22.74 6.16 8.13
CA HIS A 65 22.24 5.55 6.88
C HIS A 65 21.45 4.25 7.13
N LYS A 66 21.94 3.40 8.05
CA LYS A 66 21.25 2.17 8.49
C LYS A 66 19.85 2.50 9.04
N VAL A 67 19.77 3.48 9.94
CA VAL A 67 18.49 3.90 10.54
C VAL A 67 17.55 4.49 9.49
N ALA A 68 18.02 5.43 8.66
CA ALA A 68 17.20 6.08 7.64
C ALA A 68 16.61 5.08 6.63
N GLY A 69 17.43 4.17 6.13
CA GLY A 69 16.99 3.13 5.22
C GLY A 69 16.09 2.09 5.90
N GLY A 70 16.38 1.73 7.14
CA GLY A 70 15.58 0.82 7.95
C GLY A 70 14.17 1.35 8.20
N ILE A 71 14.03 2.61 8.59
CA ILE A 71 12.72 3.27 8.76
C ILE A 71 11.95 3.29 7.44
N THR A 72 12.61 3.59 6.34
CA THR A 72 12.00 3.53 5.00
C THR A 72 11.49 2.11 4.68
N SER A 73 12.26 1.08 5.07
CA SER A 73 11.86 -0.31 4.94
C SER A 73 10.61 -0.62 5.77
N VAL A 74 10.55 -0.18 7.03
CA VAL A 74 9.37 -0.36 7.90
C VAL A 74 8.11 0.18 7.24
N TYR A 75 8.12 1.42 6.77
CA TYR A 75 6.97 1.99 6.08
C TYR A 75 6.55 1.21 4.84
N ARG A 76 7.53 0.76 4.06
CA ARG A 76 7.27 -0.06 2.88
C ARG A 76 6.63 -1.40 3.25
N GLN A 77 7.13 -2.07 4.28
CA GLN A 77 6.63 -3.38 4.69
C GLN A 77 5.24 -3.28 5.35
N ILE A 78 4.96 -2.22 6.09
CA ILE A 78 3.59 -1.91 6.54
C ILE A 78 2.66 -1.78 5.33
N GLY A 79 3.06 -1.03 4.30
CA GLY A 79 2.25 -0.89 3.07
C GLY A 79 1.93 -2.23 2.43
N ILE A 80 2.95 -3.07 2.19
CA ILE A 80 2.78 -4.41 1.59
C ILE A 80 1.90 -5.31 2.47
N GLY A 81 2.08 -5.25 3.80
CA GLY A 81 1.23 -5.96 4.75
C GLY A 81 -0.23 -5.53 4.63
N MET A 82 -0.48 -4.23 4.52
CA MET A 82 -1.83 -3.68 4.39
C MET A 82 -2.49 -3.98 3.04
N GLU A 83 -1.74 -4.00 1.93
CA GLU A 83 -2.22 -4.49 0.63
C GLU A 83 -2.70 -5.95 0.75
N SER A 84 -1.93 -6.79 1.45
CA SER A 84 -2.27 -8.19 1.68
C SER A 84 -3.51 -8.35 2.56
N VAL A 85 -3.60 -7.59 3.65
CA VAL A 85 -4.77 -7.56 4.56
C VAL A 85 -6.01 -7.07 3.83
N PHE A 86 -5.92 -5.99 3.06
CA PHE A 86 -7.04 -5.47 2.30
C PHE A 86 -7.61 -6.52 1.33
N ARG A 87 -6.73 -7.18 0.57
CA ARG A 87 -7.14 -8.25 -0.35
C ARG A 87 -7.77 -9.44 0.38
N LYS A 88 -7.21 -9.83 1.51
CA LYS A 88 -7.77 -10.92 2.34
C LYS A 88 -9.14 -10.54 2.91
N ILE A 89 -9.34 -9.29 3.36
CA ILE A 89 -10.65 -8.79 3.79
C ILE A 89 -11.69 -8.89 2.67
N LEU A 90 -11.33 -8.54 1.43
CA LEU A 90 -12.25 -8.69 0.29
C LEU A 90 -12.64 -10.17 0.08
N GLN A 91 -11.67 -11.08 0.16
CA GLN A 91 -11.93 -12.52 0.03
C GLN A 91 -12.89 -13.02 1.12
N ASP A 92 -12.59 -12.74 2.37
CA ASP A 92 -13.30 -13.30 3.51
C ASP A 92 -14.72 -12.73 3.67
N HIS A 93 -14.91 -11.44 3.39
CA HIS A 93 -16.20 -10.76 3.62
C HIS A 93 -17.09 -10.69 2.39
N LEU A 94 -16.52 -10.82 1.19
CA LEU A 94 -17.30 -10.82 -0.05
C LEU A 94 -17.45 -12.23 -0.65
N GLY A 95 -16.65 -13.18 -0.20
CA GLY A 95 -16.59 -14.54 -0.72
C GLY A 95 -15.98 -14.63 -2.12
N GLN A 96 -15.17 -13.63 -2.51
CA GLN A 96 -14.43 -13.63 -3.76
C GLN A 96 -13.16 -14.47 -3.64
N THR A 97 -12.78 -15.14 -4.73
CA THR A 97 -11.51 -15.85 -4.83
C THR A 97 -10.33 -14.88 -4.93
N GLU A 98 -9.10 -15.36 -4.76
CA GLU A 98 -7.88 -14.56 -4.93
C GLU A 98 -7.78 -13.97 -6.35
N GLU A 99 -8.15 -14.73 -7.36
CA GLU A 99 -8.15 -14.30 -8.76
C GLU A 99 -9.19 -13.19 -9.01
N GLU A 100 -10.40 -13.33 -8.43
CA GLU A 100 -11.43 -12.32 -8.52
C GLU A 100 -11.07 -11.02 -7.80
N CYS A 101 -10.31 -11.09 -6.70
CA CYS A 101 -9.80 -9.93 -5.98
C CYS A 101 -8.55 -9.30 -6.64
N SER A 102 -7.95 -9.95 -7.62
CA SER A 102 -6.78 -9.49 -8.34
C SER A 102 -7.17 -8.83 -9.66
N TRP A 103 -6.46 -7.78 -10.06
CA TRP A 103 -6.62 -7.20 -11.38
C TRP A 103 -5.29 -6.77 -11.97
N SER A 104 -5.10 -7.15 -13.22
CA SER A 104 -3.93 -6.75 -13.98
C SER A 104 -4.29 -6.51 -15.45
N TYR A 105 -3.52 -5.68 -16.10
CA TYR A 105 -3.68 -5.39 -17.52
C TYR A 105 -2.31 -5.25 -18.20
N GLU A 106 -2.30 -5.39 -19.51
CA GLU A 106 -1.10 -5.29 -20.30
C GLU A 106 -1.02 -3.94 -21.02
N ILE A 107 0.15 -3.33 -21.00
CA ILE A 107 0.46 -2.13 -21.78
C ILE A 107 1.43 -2.55 -22.89
N PRO A 108 1.12 -2.22 -24.15
CA PRO A 108 2.07 -2.42 -25.24
C PRO A 108 3.38 -1.69 -24.95
N GLY A 109 4.50 -2.37 -25.12
CA GLY A 109 5.80 -1.71 -25.03
C GLY A 109 5.99 -0.70 -26.18
N HIS A 110 6.79 0.35 -25.94
CA HIS A 110 7.24 1.20 -27.04
C HIS A 110 8.05 0.39 -28.03
N ALA A 111 8.00 0.76 -29.32
CA ALA A 111 8.56 0.07 -30.48
C ALA A 111 9.73 -0.89 -30.17
N GLY A 112 9.46 -2.22 -30.21
CA GLY A 112 10.45 -3.28 -29.97
C GLY A 112 10.65 -3.70 -28.51
N SER A 113 9.97 -3.10 -27.52
CA SER A 113 10.04 -3.51 -26.12
C SER A 113 8.91 -4.49 -25.75
N LYS A 114 9.19 -5.37 -24.77
CA LYS A 114 8.20 -6.34 -24.27
C LYS A 114 6.98 -5.66 -23.66
N THR A 115 5.80 -6.24 -23.89
CA THR A 115 4.57 -5.91 -23.17
C THR A 115 4.81 -5.87 -21.66
N ARG A 116 4.32 -4.85 -20.99
CA ARG A 116 4.42 -4.71 -19.53
C ARG A 116 3.09 -5.03 -18.89
N LYS A 117 3.09 -5.97 -17.97
CA LYS A 117 1.94 -6.27 -17.13
C LYS A 117 1.95 -5.31 -15.93
N LEU A 118 0.87 -4.57 -15.75
CA LEU A 118 0.61 -3.73 -14.57
C LEU A 118 -0.53 -4.33 -13.77
N SER A 119 -0.50 -4.15 -12.46
CA SER A 119 -1.54 -4.64 -11.55
C SER A 119 -1.92 -3.56 -10.56
N LEU A 120 -3.17 -3.58 -10.12
CA LEU A 120 -3.66 -2.86 -8.94
C LEU A 120 -3.86 -3.85 -7.78
N ASP A 121 -3.89 -3.32 -6.55
CA ASP A 121 -3.76 -4.11 -5.33
C ASP A 121 -5.03 -4.86 -4.94
N GLY A 122 -6.18 -4.48 -5.49
CA GLY A 122 -7.44 -5.16 -5.21
C GLY A 122 -8.51 -4.89 -6.25
N ARG A 123 -9.54 -5.76 -6.26
CA ARG A 123 -10.72 -5.62 -7.13
C ARG A 123 -11.97 -6.12 -6.43
N ILE A 124 -13.08 -5.42 -6.62
CA ILE A 124 -14.42 -5.91 -6.29
C ILE A 124 -15.20 -6.11 -7.57
N LEU A 125 -15.70 -7.34 -7.75
CA LEU A 125 -16.65 -7.72 -8.77
C LEU A 125 -18.01 -7.97 -8.10
N PRO A 126 -18.99 -7.06 -8.20
CA PRO A 126 -20.30 -7.24 -7.55
C PRO A 126 -20.99 -8.56 -7.90
N ASP A 127 -20.78 -9.07 -9.11
CA ASP A 127 -21.37 -10.33 -9.56
C ASP A 127 -20.78 -11.55 -8.87
N CYS A 128 -19.55 -11.47 -8.35
CA CYS A 128 -18.91 -12.53 -7.60
C CYS A 128 -19.18 -12.45 -6.08
N VAL A 129 -19.87 -11.40 -5.59
CA VAL A 129 -20.20 -11.25 -4.17
C VAL A 129 -21.29 -12.23 -3.76
N GLN A 130 -20.97 -13.15 -2.83
CA GLN A 130 -21.87 -14.23 -2.42
C GLN A 130 -23.13 -13.73 -1.71
N SER A 131 -23.02 -12.73 -0.84
CA SER A 131 -24.16 -12.18 -0.09
C SER A 131 -24.97 -11.21 -0.93
N LYS A 132 -26.24 -11.53 -1.21
CA LYS A 132 -27.17 -10.63 -1.94
C LYS A 132 -27.32 -9.26 -1.26
N LYS A 133 -27.36 -9.24 0.08
CA LYS A 133 -27.41 -7.98 0.85
C LYS A 133 -26.16 -7.15 0.62
N ARG A 134 -24.97 -7.76 0.70
CA ARG A 134 -23.70 -7.09 0.53
C ARG A 134 -23.51 -6.61 -0.91
N LYS A 135 -23.85 -7.45 -1.89
CA LYS A 135 -23.87 -7.07 -3.32
C LYS A 135 -24.67 -5.79 -3.56
N ARG A 136 -25.88 -5.67 -2.99
CA ARG A 136 -26.70 -4.46 -3.14
C ARG A 136 -26.05 -3.23 -2.53
N ILE A 137 -25.43 -3.35 -1.35
CA ILE A 137 -24.71 -2.25 -0.70
C ILE A 137 -23.55 -1.78 -1.58
N ILE A 138 -22.76 -2.71 -2.12
CA ILE A 138 -21.62 -2.41 -3.01
C ILE A 138 -22.09 -1.73 -4.29
N LEU A 139 -23.15 -2.22 -4.94
CA LEU A 139 -23.68 -1.62 -6.16
C LEU A 139 -24.16 -0.17 -5.93
N ASN A 140 -24.86 0.08 -4.82
CA ASN A 140 -25.29 1.42 -4.44
C ASN A 140 -24.06 2.34 -4.21
N TRP A 141 -23.08 1.85 -3.46
CA TRP A 141 -21.85 2.61 -3.20
C TRP A 141 -21.09 2.94 -4.49
N ILE A 142 -21.00 1.99 -5.44
CA ILE A 142 -20.38 2.22 -6.76
C ILE A 142 -21.14 3.30 -7.53
N GLN A 143 -22.47 3.27 -7.50
CA GLN A 143 -23.31 4.24 -8.22
C GLN A 143 -23.14 5.67 -7.64
N GLU A 144 -23.08 5.81 -6.32
CA GLU A 144 -22.82 7.07 -5.64
C GLU A 144 -21.39 7.56 -5.94
N ALA A 145 -20.40 6.67 -5.83
CA ALA A 145 -19.00 6.95 -6.15
C ALA A 145 -18.82 7.43 -7.60
N LYS A 146 -19.50 6.77 -8.55
CA LYS A 146 -19.53 7.16 -9.96
C LYS A 146 -20.01 8.61 -10.14
N THR A 147 -21.06 8.98 -9.42
CA THR A 147 -21.59 10.35 -9.45
C THR A 147 -20.59 11.36 -8.90
N ILE A 148 -19.89 11.01 -7.79
CA ILE A 148 -18.87 11.86 -7.16
C ILE A 148 -17.70 12.15 -8.11
N VAL A 149 -17.25 11.13 -8.86
CA VAL A 149 -16.14 11.31 -9.82
C VAL A 149 -16.58 11.88 -11.17
N GLY A 150 -17.88 12.14 -11.37
CA GLY A 150 -18.43 12.69 -12.62
C GLY A 150 -18.45 11.68 -13.78
N GLY A 151 -18.51 10.38 -13.47
CA GLY A 151 -18.51 9.32 -14.46
C GLY A 151 -19.89 9.07 -15.08
N SER A 152 -19.94 8.79 -16.40
CA SER A 152 -21.18 8.42 -17.13
C SER A 152 -21.20 6.95 -17.53
N LEU A 153 -20.08 6.24 -17.51
CA LEU A 153 -19.96 4.86 -17.96
C LEU A 153 -20.68 3.89 -17.02
N GLU A 154 -21.19 2.80 -17.57
CA GLU A 154 -21.62 1.65 -16.79
C GLU A 154 -20.37 0.93 -16.26
N LEU A 155 -20.37 0.60 -14.96
CA LEU A 155 -19.20 0.04 -14.28
C LEU A 155 -19.46 -1.41 -13.89
N LEU A 156 -18.52 -2.28 -14.20
CA LEU A 156 -18.52 -3.70 -13.81
C LEU A 156 -18.06 -3.92 -12.36
N GLY A 157 -17.33 -2.95 -11.78
CA GLY A 157 -16.79 -3.06 -10.44
C GLY A 157 -15.82 -1.94 -10.09
N VAL A 158 -14.98 -2.21 -9.10
CA VAL A 158 -13.98 -1.26 -8.58
C VAL A 158 -12.62 -1.91 -8.55
N VAL A 159 -11.59 -1.16 -8.89
CA VAL A 159 -10.18 -1.57 -8.74
C VAL A 159 -9.47 -0.61 -7.79
N PHE A 160 -8.60 -1.16 -6.94
CA PHE A 160 -8.01 -0.44 -5.83
C PHE A 160 -6.49 -0.36 -5.94
N GLU A 161 -5.97 0.82 -5.70
CA GLU A 161 -4.57 1.07 -5.39
C GLU A 161 -4.43 1.35 -3.90
N CYS A 162 -3.75 0.48 -3.16
CA CYS A 162 -3.59 0.58 -1.72
C CYS A 162 -2.29 1.30 -1.36
N ARG A 163 -2.36 2.23 -0.42
CA ARG A 163 -1.21 2.97 0.09
C ARG A 163 -1.26 3.07 1.61
N GLN A 164 -0.12 2.87 2.25
CA GLN A 164 0.00 3.13 3.69
C GLN A 164 -0.27 4.61 3.99
N GLY A 165 0.22 5.50 3.14
CA GLY A 165 0.11 6.95 3.18
C GLY A 165 1.08 7.56 2.18
N TYR A 166 1.08 8.89 2.03
CA TYR A 166 1.98 9.60 1.12
C TYR A 166 2.86 10.54 1.91
N LYS A 167 4.10 10.11 2.21
CA LYS A 167 5.07 10.91 2.95
C LYS A 167 5.94 11.82 2.08
N SER A 168 6.00 11.56 0.78
CA SER A 168 6.80 12.34 -0.17
C SER A 168 6.02 12.64 -1.44
N LYS A 169 6.36 13.78 -2.06
CA LYS A 169 5.83 14.16 -3.39
C LYS A 169 6.56 13.40 -4.51
N ASP A 170 6.61 12.05 -4.45
CA ASP A 170 7.20 11.23 -5.51
C ASP A 170 6.34 11.29 -6.78
N SER A 171 6.72 12.22 -7.66
CA SER A 171 6.01 12.46 -8.91
C SER A 171 6.01 11.27 -9.87
N LYS A 172 7.04 10.41 -9.84
CA LYS A 172 7.11 9.22 -10.71
C LYS A 172 6.03 8.22 -10.35
N ARG A 173 5.87 7.94 -9.05
CA ARG A 173 4.85 7.01 -8.57
C ARG A 173 3.44 7.54 -8.80
N GLN A 174 3.21 8.82 -8.50
CA GLN A 174 1.93 9.48 -8.76
C GLN A 174 1.54 9.48 -10.25
N ASN A 175 2.49 9.73 -11.13
CA ASN A 175 2.23 9.68 -12.58
C ASN A 175 1.91 8.26 -13.06
N ALA A 176 2.53 7.23 -12.48
CA ALA A 176 2.21 5.84 -12.77
C ALA A 176 0.78 5.49 -12.33
N ASP A 177 0.40 5.87 -11.11
CA ASP A 177 -0.96 5.66 -10.59
C ASP A 177 -1.99 6.37 -11.47
N ILE A 178 -1.76 7.63 -11.85
CA ILE A 178 -2.65 8.40 -12.72
C ILE A 178 -2.77 7.76 -14.11
N ALA A 179 -1.70 7.18 -14.65
CA ALA A 179 -1.75 6.48 -15.94
C ALA A 179 -2.65 5.22 -15.91
N ASN A 180 -2.87 4.63 -14.74
CA ASN A 180 -3.75 3.47 -14.57
C ASN A 180 -5.25 3.79 -14.76
N VAL A 181 -5.64 5.06 -14.60
CA VAL A 181 -7.06 5.50 -14.70
C VAL A 181 -7.70 5.14 -16.03
N SER A 182 -7.04 5.52 -17.11
CA SER A 182 -7.58 5.28 -18.47
C SER A 182 -7.77 3.79 -18.74
N SER A 183 -6.86 2.95 -18.24
CA SER A 183 -6.97 1.50 -18.35
C SER A 183 -8.10 0.95 -17.49
N ALA A 184 -8.30 1.45 -16.27
CA ALA A 184 -9.42 1.04 -15.42
C ALA A 184 -10.76 1.35 -16.09
N TYR A 185 -10.97 2.57 -16.55
CA TYR A 185 -12.22 2.95 -17.23
C TYR A 185 -12.42 2.23 -18.57
N LYS A 186 -11.36 1.97 -19.33
CA LYS A 186 -11.45 1.16 -20.55
C LYS A 186 -12.02 -0.24 -20.28
N HIS A 187 -11.73 -0.79 -19.09
CA HIS A 187 -12.25 -2.07 -18.65
C HIS A 187 -13.51 -1.94 -17.75
N GLN A 188 -14.14 -0.78 -17.75
CA GLN A 188 -15.38 -0.50 -16.99
C GLN A 188 -15.22 -0.66 -15.47
N TYR A 189 -14.03 -0.34 -14.92
CA TYR A 189 -13.81 -0.31 -13.48
C TYR A 189 -13.70 1.13 -12.96
N LEU A 190 -14.26 1.37 -11.77
CA LEU A 190 -14.00 2.59 -11.01
C LEU A 190 -12.61 2.49 -10.38
N PRO A 191 -11.66 3.37 -10.70
CA PRO A 191 -10.39 3.40 -10.00
C PRO A 191 -10.53 4.09 -8.63
N CYS A 192 -10.06 3.44 -7.57
CA CYS A 192 -10.12 3.92 -6.20
C CYS A 192 -8.75 3.84 -5.54
N VAL A 193 -8.24 4.95 -4.99
CA VAL A 193 -7.08 4.96 -4.10
C VAL A 193 -7.55 4.80 -2.66
N VAL A 194 -6.97 3.85 -1.96
CA VAL A 194 -7.22 3.57 -0.55
C VAL A 194 -5.95 3.92 0.24
N THR A 195 -6.02 4.88 1.17
CA THR A 195 -4.94 5.14 2.11
C THR A 195 -5.35 4.77 3.53
N PHE A 196 -4.46 4.11 4.27
CA PHE A 196 -4.72 3.70 5.66
C PHE A 196 -4.33 4.79 6.66
N SER A 197 -3.42 5.69 6.27
CA SER A 197 -3.02 6.86 7.04
C SER A 197 -3.72 8.12 6.53
N GLN A 198 -3.93 9.08 7.45
CA GLN A 198 -4.37 10.45 7.08
C GLN A 198 -3.23 11.29 6.49
N GLN A 199 -1.99 10.77 6.49
CA GLN A 199 -0.82 11.49 5.96
C GLN A 199 -0.80 11.44 4.43
N ILE A 200 -1.64 12.25 3.83
CA ILE A 200 -1.69 12.51 2.39
C ILE A 200 -1.86 14.02 2.16
N ASP A 201 -1.06 14.57 1.25
CA ASP A 201 -1.12 15.99 0.89
C ASP A 201 -2.43 16.31 0.15
N LEU A 202 -3.07 17.43 0.50
CA LEU A 202 -4.31 17.87 -0.12
C LEU A 202 -4.16 18.11 -1.63
N ASP A 203 -3.02 18.64 -2.08
CA ASP A 203 -2.72 18.81 -3.51
C ASP A 203 -2.72 17.47 -4.24
N LEU A 204 -2.23 16.43 -3.58
CA LEU A 204 -2.22 15.09 -4.14
C LEU A 204 -3.64 14.51 -4.23
N ILE A 205 -4.46 14.68 -3.20
CA ILE A 205 -5.88 14.29 -3.24
C ILE A 205 -6.59 14.97 -4.40
N GLN A 206 -6.41 16.28 -4.57
CA GLN A 206 -7.01 17.04 -5.66
C GLN A 206 -6.51 16.55 -7.04
N ARG A 207 -5.25 16.19 -7.13
CA ARG A 207 -4.66 15.67 -8.37
C ARG A 207 -5.26 14.31 -8.76
N TYR A 208 -5.47 13.40 -7.81
CA TYR A 208 -6.17 12.14 -8.05
C TYR A 208 -7.63 12.39 -8.44
N ARG A 209 -8.34 13.26 -7.72
CA ARG A 209 -9.74 13.61 -8.04
C ARG A 209 -9.89 14.21 -9.44
N LYS A 210 -8.99 15.12 -9.84
CA LYS A 210 -8.95 15.68 -11.21
C LYS A 210 -8.67 14.63 -12.28
N ALA A 211 -8.01 13.55 -11.93
CA ALA A 211 -7.80 12.40 -12.80
C ALA A 211 -8.94 11.35 -12.67
N ASN A 212 -10.07 11.70 -12.08
CA ASN A 212 -11.25 10.84 -11.88
C ASN A 212 -10.99 9.58 -11.04
N TRP A 213 -10.03 9.63 -10.10
CA TRP A 213 -9.92 8.64 -9.05
C TRP A 213 -10.88 8.97 -7.91
N LEU A 214 -11.54 7.94 -7.37
CA LEU A 214 -12.09 8.03 -6.02
C LEU A 214 -10.94 7.93 -5.02
N VAL A 215 -10.94 8.76 -3.98
CA VAL A 215 -9.88 8.77 -2.96
C VAL A 215 -10.49 8.55 -1.59
N LEU A 216 -10.16 7.42 -0.98
CA LEU A 216 -10.49 7.09 0.40
C LEU A 216 -9.26 7.33 1.28
N THR A 217 -9.41 8.14 2.33
CA THR A 217 -8.32 8.47 3.25
C THR A 217 -8.45 7.71 4.57
N GLY A 218 -7.36 7.66 5.35
CA GLY A 218 -7.34 7.01 6.66
C GLY A 218 -8.09 7.74 7.77
N SER A 219 -9.07 8.59 7.46
CA SER A 219 -9.91 9.26 8.45
C SER A 219 -10.87 8.25 9.10
N LEU A 220 -10.98 8.28 10.44
CA LEU A 220 -11.96 7.47 11.17
C LEU A 220 -13.36 8.07 11.10
N ASN A 221 -13.49 9.37 10.95
CA ASN A 221 -14.74 10.15 11.01
C ASN A 221 -15.21 10.64 9.64
N GLY A 222 -14.76 10.03 8.54
CA GLY A 222 -15.14 10.41 7.19
C GLY A 222 -16.43 9.73 6.70
N LEU A 223 -16.98 10.26 5.61
CA LEU A 223 -18.12 9.65 4.91
C LEU A 223 -17.68 8.36 4.18
N LEU A 224 -18.65 7.55 3.72
CA LEU A 224 -18.40 6.26 3.04
C LEU A 224 -17.54 6.37 1.78
N HIS A 225 -17.54 7.54 1.13
CA HIS A 225 -16.77 7.83 -0.09
C HIS A 225 -15.51 8.67 0.18
N GLU A 226 -15.15 8.85 1.45
CA GLU A 226 -13.99 9.64 1.88
C GLU A 226 -13.07 8.89 2.83
N SER A 227 -13.62 7.92 3.58
CA SER A 227 -12.90 7.16 4.62
C SER A 227 -12.73 5.71 4.22
N THR A 228 -11.49 5.24 4.24
CA THR A 228 -11.12 3.82 4.11
C THR A 228 -11.78 2.97 5.20
N TYR A 229 -11.78 3.45 6.44
CA TYR A 229 -12.33 2.69 7.57
C TYR A 229 -13.85 2.61 7.50
N ALA A 230 -14.53 3.71 7.16
CA ALA A 230 -15.98 3.69 6.98
C ALA A 230 -16.38 2.79 5.79
N PHE A 231 -15.66 2.85 4.67
CA PHE A 231 -15.88 1.97 3.52
C PHE A 231 -15.72 0.49 3.89
N ILE A 232 -14.61 0.12 4.54
CA ILE A 232 -14.37 -1.29 4.90
C ILE A 232 -15.43 -1.77 5.91
N LYS A 233 -15.82 -0.95 6.87
CA LYS A 233 -16.81 -1.30 7.88
C LYS A 233 -18.21 -1.45 7.29
N GLU A 234 -18.70 -0.44 6.58
CA GLU A 234 -20.10 -0.37 6.18
C GLU A 234 -20.35 -1.05 4.82
N VAL A 235 -19.41 -0.91 3.86
CA VAL A 235 -19.58 -1.46 2.52
C VAL A 235 -19.06 -2.90 2.44
N ILE A 236 -17.90 -3.20 2.99
CA ILE A 236 -17.32 -4.55 2.97
C ILE A 236 -17.83 -5.40 4.14
N GLY A 237 -17.92 -4.83 5.33
CA GLY A 237 -18.49 -5.49 6.51
C GLY A 237 -17.47 -5.94 7.54
N TYR A 238 -16.29 -5.35 7.58
CA TYR A 238 -15.27 -5.63 8.57
C TYR A 238 -14.80 -4.37 9.29
N ASP A 239 -14.74 -4.40 10.61
CA ASP A 239 -14.28 -3.28 11.45
C ASP A 239 -12.75 -3.27 11.55
N LEU A 240 -12.09 -2.73 10.51
CA LEU A 240 -10.62 -2.61 10.45
C LEU A 240 -10.07 -1.67 11.54
N ALA A 241 -10.79 -0.62 11.92
CA ALA A 241 -10.36 0.26 13.01
C ALA A 241 -10.32 -0.51 14.33
N GLY A 242 -11.38 -1.25 14.65
CA GLY A 242 -11.43 -2.12 15.81
C GLY A 242 -10.36 -3.22 15.80
N PHE A 243 -10.00 -3.75 14.64
CA PHE A 243 -8.86 -4.67 14.52
C PHE A 243 -7.56 -4.02 14.99
N PHE A 244 -7.26 -2.81 14.55
CA PHE A 244 -6.05 -2.10 14.99
C PHE A 244 -6.07 -1.77 16.49
N GLU A 245 -7.22 -1.37 17.02
CA GLU A 245 -7.38 -1.10 18.47
C GLU A 245 -7.08 -2.35 19.30
N ARG A 246 -7.59 -3.52 18.90
CA ARG A 246 -7.35 -4.80 19.60
C ARG A 246 -5.90 -5.26 19.53
N ASN A 247 -5.22 -4.98 18.44
CA ASN A 247 -3.88 -5.50 18.15
C ASN A 247 -2.75 -4.44 18.31
N GLN A 248 -3.06 -3.23 18.76
CA GLN A 248 -2.12 -2.12 18.83
C GLN A 248 -0.86 -2.42 19.65
N ASN A 249 -0.98 -3.12 20.78
CA ASN A 249 0.16 -3.43 21.63
C ASN A 249 1.16 -4.36 20.92
N VAL A 250 0.66 -5.41 20.28
CA VAL A 250 1.52 -6.35 19.52
C VAL A 250 2.21 -5.64 18.36
N LEU A 251 1.49 -4.80 17.62
CA LEU A 251 2.06 -4.05 16.49
C LEU A 251 3.11 -3.02 16.95
N ARG A 252 2.88 -2.35 18.07
CA ARG A 252 3.86 -1.42 18.67
C ARG A 252 5.11 -2.16 19.10
N ASP A 253 4.98 -3.27 19.84
CA ASP A 253 6.10 -4.07 20.31
C ASP A 253 6.95 -4.62 19.14
N ASP A 254 6.32 -5.05 18.05
CA ASP A 254 7.03 -5.53 16.87
C ASP A 254 7.83 -4.40 16.20
N VAL A 255 7.24 -3.20 16.07
CA VAL A 255 7.94 -2.03 15.52
C VAL A 255 9.06 -1.56 16.43
N ASP A 256 8.83 -1.49 17.74
CA ASP A 256 9.84 -1.08 18.73
C ASP A 256 11.06 -2.01 18.70
N LYS A 257 10.86 -3.32 18.62
CA LYS A 257 11.95 -4.30 18.47
C LYS A 257 12.77 -4.07 17.19
N ILE A 258 12.12 -3.70 16.10
CA ILE A 258 12.80 -3.39 14.85
C ILE A 258 13.63 -2.10 15.00
N ILE A 259 13.03 -1.05 15.60
CA ILE A 259 13.73 0.23 15.79
C ILE A 259 14.97 0.07 16.70
N HIS A 260 14.85 -0.66 17.81
CA HIS A 260 16.01 -0.93 18.66
C HIS A 260 17.15 -1.62 17.89
N ARG A 261 16.86 -2.64 17.09
CA ARG A 261 17.88 -3.30 16.25
C ARG A 261 18.52 -2.40 15.19
N LEU A 262 17.81 -1.38 14.75
CA LEU A 262 18.36 -0.41 13.78
C LEU A 262 19.29 0.59 14.47
N LEU A 263 19.04 0.89 15.75
CA LEU A 263 19.84 1.83 16.55
C LEU A 263 21.09 1.16 17.12
N ASP A 264 21.06 -0.12 17.43
CA ASP A 264 22.21 -0.93 17.83
C ASP A 264 23.20 -1.15 16.64
#